data_5f1900105f1d154b011c93e1efaa43f0
#
_entry.id   5f1900105f1d154b011c93e1efaa43f0
#
_cell.length_a   1.000
_cell.length_b   1.000
_cell.length_c   1.000
_cell.angle_alpha   90.00
_cell.angle_beta   90.00
_cell.angle_gamma   90.00
#
_symmetry.space_group_name_H-M   'P 1'
#
loop_
_entity.id
_entity.type
_entity.pdbx_description
1 polymer ?
#
loop_
_entity_poly.entity_id
_entity_poly.type
_entity_poly.pdbx_seq_one_letter_code
_entity_poly.pdbx_strand_id
1 'polypeptide(L)'
;NVNLVAVGDYNQPKARFPGSFGSGYLYFVVPRVILFRLEHTPRTLVKEVDFISAPGFSDDDVYRPGGPYKLITDRCLFHVNKQQKCFELESVHPGHTVDEILEQTGFEFLLPDSGVPETETPDDATLKVIRGEVAREISEIYPSFASRVFGIE
;
A
#
# COMPACT_ATOMS: atom_id res chain seq x y z
N ASN A 1 -2.81 0.66 -5.82
CA ASN A 1 -3.72 -0.34 -6.15
C ASN A 1 -5.18 0.13 -6.12
N VAL A 2 -6.04 -0.35 -6.99
CA VAL A 2 -7.28 0.34 -7.28
C VAL A 2 -8.45 -0.32 -6.54
N ASN A 3 -8.99 0.38 -5.56
CA ASN A 3 -10.29 0.07 -4.98
C ASN A 3 -11.43 0.87 -5.65
N LEU A 4 -11.12 1.65 -6.69
CA LEU A 4 -12.04 2.54 -7.35
C LEU A 4 -12.42 1.95 -8.71
N VAL A 5 -13.72 1.75 -8.95
CA VAL A 5 -14.27 1.29 -10.24
C VAL A 5 -15.09 2.36 -10.94
N ALA A 6 -15.41 3.45 -10.27
CA ALA A 6 -16.09 4.61 -10.83
C ALA A 6 -15.47 5.89 -10.30
N VAL A 7 -15.47 6.94 -11.09
CA VAL A 7 -15.07 8.30 -10.72
C VAL A 7 -16.30 9.19 -10.76
N GLY A 8 -16.56 9.96 -9.68
CA GLY A 8 -17.75 10.77 -9.52
C GLY A 8 -18.95 9.97 -8.99
N ASP A 9 -20.14 10.41 -9.30
CA ASP A 9 -21.36 9.72 -8.89
C ASP A 9 -21.46 8.31 -9.51
N TYR A 10 -21.77 7.30 -8.71
CA TYR A 10 -21.81 5.91 -9.17
C TYR A 10 -22.85 5.66 -10.27
N ASN A 11 -23.98 6.35 -10.21
CA ASN A 11 -25.07 6.22 -11.20
C ASN A 11 -24.77 7.02 -12.47
N GLN A 12 -23.98 8.12 -12.33
CA GLN A 12 -23.56 8.98 -13.43
C GLN A 12 -22.05 9.24 -13.38
N PRO A 13 -21.22 8.20 -13.51
CA PRO A 13 -19.77 8.33 -13.33
C PRO A 13 -19.13 9.12 -14.48
N LYS A 14 -18.14 9.94 -14.16
CA LYS A 14 -17.27 10.59 -15.16
C LYS A 14 -16.40 9.56 -15.91
N ALA A 15 -16.02 8.51 -15.23
CA ALA A 15 -15.33 7.35 -15.79
C ALA A 15 -15.72 6.08 -15.04
N ARG A 16 -15.79 4.97 -15.77
CA ARG A 16 -16.05 3.64 -15.18
C ARG A 16 -14.97 2.68 -15.65
N PHE A 17 -14.37 1.98 -14.70
CA PHE A 17 -13.37 0.96 -14.95
C PHE A 17 -13.98 -0.45 -14.82
N PRO A 18 -13.33 -1.49 -15.41
CA PRO A 18 -13.74 -2.87 -15.20
C PRO A 18 -13.87 -3.20 -13.71
N GLY A 19 -14.85 -4.00 -13.37
CA GLY A 19 -15.10 -4.41 -11.99
C GLY A 19 -13.91 -5.14 -11.37
N SER A 20 -13.84 -5.10 -10.04
CA SER A 20 -12.74 -5.67 -9.26
C SER A 20 -13.21 -6.82 -8.36
N PHE A 21 -14.13 -7.66 -8.84
CA PHE A 21 -14.64 -8.79 -8.09
C PHE A 21 -13.52 -9.69 -7.56
N GLY A 22 -12.50 -9.99 -8.38
CA GLY A 22 -11.35 -10.77 -7.95
C GLY A 22 -10.59 -10.13 -6.79
N SER A 23 -10.33 -8.81 -6.85
CA SER A 23 -9.69 -8.09 -5.76
C SER A 23 -10.54 -8.09 -4.48
N GLY A 24 -11.85 -7.86 -4.60
CA GLY A 24 -12.78 -7.91 -3.47
C GLY A 24 -12.78 -9.28 -2.80
N TYR A 25 -12.83 -10.35 -3.59
CA TYR A 25 -12.76 -11.72 -3.09
C TYR A 25 -11.42 -12.04 -2.43
N LEU A 26 -10.29 -11.69 -3.06
CA LEU A 26 -8.97 -11.90 -2.49
C LEU A 26 -8.79 -11.16 -1.16
N TYR A 27 -9.26 -9.93 -1.05
CA TYR A 27 -9.20 -9.16 0.20
C TYR A 27 -10.05 -9.79 1.31
N PHE A 28 -11.07 -10.55 0.93
CA PHE A 28 -11.94 -11.25 1.89
C PHE A 28 -11.29 -12.55 2.41
N VAL A 29 -10.66 -13.35 1.53
CA VAL A 29 -10.21 -14.72 1.88
C VAL A 29 -8.73 -14.83 2.18
N VAL A 30 -7.87 -14.01 1.57
CA VAL A 30 -6.41 -14.09 1.79
C VAL A 30 -6.07 -13.56 3.18
N PRO A 31 -5.43 -14.35 4.06
CA PRO A 31 -5.19 -13.96 5.46
C PRO A 31 -4.39 -12.67 5.64
N ARG A 32 -3.45 -12.40 4.74
CA ARG A 32 -2.59 -11.21 4.78
C ARG A 32 -2.43 -10.62 3.40
N VAL A 33 -3.08 -9.50 3.15
CA VAL A 33 -2.93 -8.73 1.91
C VAL A 33 -1.98 -7.57 2.18
N ILE A 34 -0.83 -7.57 1.53
CA ILE A 34 0.11 -6.46 1.56
C ILE A 34 -0.23 -5.53 0.40
N LEU A 35 -0.59 -4.32 0.73
CA LEU A 35 -0.78 -3.23 -0.22
C LEU A 35 0.55 -2.53 -0.45
N PHE A 36 0.81 -2.08 -1.67
CA PHE A 36 1.97 -1.23 -1.91
C PHE A 36 1.67 -0.10 -2.87
N ARG A 37 2.37 1.02 -2.69
CA ARG A 37 2.30 2.18 -3.54
C ARG A 37 3.68 2.82 -3.65
N LEU A 38 4.16 3.00 -4.91
CA LEU A 38 5.47 3.61 -5.16
C LEU A 38 5.48 5.14 -4.98
N GLU A 39 4.33 5.75 -4.75
CA GLU A 39 4.19 7.19 -4.60
C GLU A 39 3.39 7.50 -3.34
N HIS A 40 4.00 8.16 -2.38
CA HIS A 40 3.38 8.60 -1.13
C HIS A 40 3.06 10.10 -1.23
N THR A 41 1.86 10.40 -1.66
CA THR A 41 1.37 11.78 -1.80
C THR A 41 -0.10 11.88 -1.43
N PRO A 42 -0.61 13.08 -1.04
CA PRO A 42 -2.03 13.29 -0.77
C PRO A 42 -2.94 13.02 -1.98
N ARG A 43 -2.38 12.98 -3.18
CA ARG A 43 -3.09 12.61 -4.40
C ARG A 43 -3.36 11.11 -4.49
N THR A 44 -2.47 10.28 -3.95
CA THR A 44 -2.55 8.82 -4.02
C THR A 44 -3.11 8.20 -2.75
N LEU A 45 -2.86 8.83 -1.60
CA LEU A 45 -3.31 8.43 -0.28
C LEU A 45 -4.40 9.39 0.19
N VAL A 46 -5.59 9.24 -0.37
CA VAL A 46 -6.72 10.15 -0.16
C VAL A 46 -7.59 9.71 1.02
N LYS A 47 -8.26 10.67 1.67
CA LYS A 47 -9.18 10.42 2.76
C LYS A 47 -10.39 9.60 2.29
N GLU A 48 -10.89 9.88 1.10
CA GLU A 48 -12.11 9.29 0.57
C GLU A 48 -11.97 9.01 -0.92
N VAL A 49 -12.58 7.92 -1.38
CA VAL A 49 -12.69 7.55 -2.78
C VAL A 49 -14.16 7.56 -3.19
N ASP A 50 -14.46 7.80 -4.46
CA ASP A 50 -15.83 7.82 -4.96
C ASP A 50 -16.53 6.46 -4.85
N PHE A 51 -15.79 5.38 -4.88
CA PHE A 51 -16.33 4.02 -4.79
C PHE A 51 -15.29 3.02 -4.28
N ILE A 52 -15.66 2.24 -3.25
CA ILE A 52 -14.82 1.18 -2.70
C ILE A 52 -15.21 -0.15 -3.36
N SER A 53 -14.35 -0.67 -4.23
CA SER A 53 -14.57 -1.93 -4.94
C SER A 53 -14.09 -3.18 -4.17
N ALA A 54 -13.17 -2.98 -3.22
CA ALA A 54 -12.62 -4.04 -2.37
C ALA A 54 -12.47 -3.50 -0.93
N PRO A 55 -13.53 -3.59 -0.10
CA PRO A 55 -13.48 -3.08 1.26
C PRO A 55 -12.44 -3.83 2.10
N GLY A 56 -11.70 -3.09 2.91
CA GLY A 56 -10.69 -3.66 3.81
C GLY A 56 -11.28 -4.37 5.02
N PHE A 57 -12.46 -3.95 5.45
CA PHE A 57 -13.17 -4.45 6.62
C PHE A 57 -14.60 -4.85 6.26
N SER A 58 -15.21 -5.65 7.11
CA SER A 58 -16.62 -6.00 7.07
C SER A 58 -17.29 -5.61 8.40
N ASP A 59 -18.60 -5.75 8.47
CA ASP A 59 -19.35 -5.64 9.72
C ASP A 59 -18.92 -6.77 10.67
N ASP A 60 -19.11 -6.56 11.97
CA ASP A 60 -18.57 -7.47 13.00
C ASP A 60 -19.28 -8.84 13.04
N ASP A 61 -20.47 -8.94 12.49
CA ASP A 61 -21.24 -10.18 12.33
C ASP A 61 -20.84 -11.01 11.10
N VAL A 62 -19.98 -10.45 10.23
CA VAL A 62 -19.52 -11.12 9.02
C VAL A 62 -18.20 -11.85 9.30
N TYR A 63 -18.21 -13.17 9.16
CA TYR A 63 -16.98 -13.94 9.22
C TYR A 63 -16.07 -13.61 8.03
N ARG A 64 -14.94 -12.97 8.34
CA ARG A 64 -13.94 -12.55 7.35
C ARG A 64 -12.56 -13.06 7.74
N PRO A 65 -12.07 -14.15 7.11
CA PRO A 65 -10.77 -14.75 7.47
C PRO A 65 -9.57 -13.93 6.98
N GLY A 66 -9.75 -13.10 5.94
CA GLY A 66 -8.68 -12.34 5.30
C GLY A 66 -8.81 -10.83 5.44
N GLY A 67 -7.89 -10.15 4.80
CA GLY A 67 -7.93 -8.70 4.66
C GLY A 67 -6.57 -8.02 4.59
N PRO A 68 -6.58 -6.70 4.47
CA PRO A 68 -5.38 -5.90 4.50
C PRO A 68 -4.56 -6.15 5.77
N TYR A 69 -3.26 -6.24 5.59
CA TYR A 69 -2.31 -6.49 6.68
C TYR A 69 -1.32 -5.33 6.81
N LYS A 70 -0.70 -4.93 5.70
CA LYS A 70 0.24 -3.82 5.65
C LYS A 70 0.04 -2.97 4.40
N LEU A 71 0.47 -1.71 4.48
CA LEU A 71 0.63 -0.82 3.34
C LEU A 71 2.09 -0.34 3.32
N ILE A 72 2.80 -0.63 2.23
CA ILE A 72 4.16 -0.17 1.98
C ILE A 72 4.13 0.95 0.95
N THR A 73 4.81 2.04 1.24
CA THR A 73 5.02 3.14 0.30
C THR A 73 6.52 3.31 0.02
N ASP A 74 6.91 4.32 -0.74
CA ASP A 74 8.31 4.73 -0.91
C ASP A 74 8.89 5.45 0.32
N ARG A 75 8.07 5.76 1.34
CA ARG A 75 8.48 6.56 2.51
C ARG A 75 8.29 5.85 3.85
N CYS A 76 7.34 4.95 3.94
CA CYS A 76 7.00 4.32 5.22
C CYS A 76 6.29 2.98 5.07
N LEU A 77 6.14 2.32 6.19
CA LEU A 77 5.35 1.11 6.38
C LEU A 77 4.24 1.39 7.40
N PHE A 78 3.00 1.10 7.00
CA PHE A 78 1.86 1.04 7.90
C PHE A 78 1.46 -0.41 8.14
N HIS A 79 1.00 -0.73 9.33
CA HIS A 79 0.19 -1.91 9.54
C HIS A 79 -1.30 -1.58 9.70
N VAL A 80 -2.15 -2.57 9.54
CA VAL A 80 -3.59 -2.42 9.70
C VAL A 80 -3.97 -2.80 11.11
N ASN A 81 -4.38 -1.81 11.91
CA ASN A 81 -4.97 -2.03 13.21
C ASN A 81 -6.41 -2.53 13.04
N LYS A 82 -6.61 -3.84 13.19
CA LYS A 82 -7.92 -4.47 12.97
C LYS A 82 -8.96 -4.08 14.02
N GLN A 83 -8.53 -3.74 15.23
CA GLN A 83 -9.44 -3.36 16.31
C GLN A 83 -10.03 -1.98 16.07
N GLN A 84 -9.20 -1.05 15.63
CA GLN A 84 -9.60 0.33 15.34
C GLN A 84 -9.99 0.54 13.87
N LYS A 85 -9.87 -0.50 13.02
CA LYS A 85 -10.21 -0.47 11.59
C LYS A 85 -9.52 0.67 10.84
N CYS A 86 -8.26 0.95 11.17
CA CYS A 86 -7.47 2.02 10.57
C CYS A 86 -6.02 1.59 10.33
N PHE A 87 -5.24 2.45 9.69
CA PHE A 87 -3.79 2.28 9.60
C PHE A 87 -3.10 2.81 10.85
N GLU A 88 -1.98 2.20 11.21
CA GLU A 88 -1.05 2.66 12.23
C GLU A 88 0.35 2.68 11.62
N LEU A 89 1.09 3.76 11.83
CA LEU A 89 2.43 3.92 11.29
C LEU A 89 3.41 3.00 12.02
N GLU A 90 3.95 2.02 11.30
CA GLU A 90 4.84 1.02 11.88
C GLU A 90 6.31 1.46 11.86
N SER A 91 6.76 2.03 10.73
CA SER A 91 8.12 2.57 10.59
C SER A 91 8.22 3.58 9.46
N VAL A 92 9.23 4.44 9.51
CA VAL A 92 9.55 5.41 8.47
C VAL A 92 10.85 4.98 7.78
N HIS A 93 10.89 5.03 6.46
CA HIS A 93 12.08 4.63 5.71
C HIS A 93 13.24 5.61 5.92
N PRO A 94 14.50 5.16 5.83
CA PRO A 94 15.66 6.01 5.97
C PRO A 94 15.60 7.28 5.11
N GLY A 95 15.90 8.42 5.71
CA GLY A 95 15.87 9.73 5.04
C GLY A 95 14.52 10.43 5.03
N HIS A 96 13.47 9.84 5.63
CA HIS A 96 12.15 10.43 5.80
C HIS A 96 11.83 10.69 7.27
N THR A 97 10.82 11.51 7.55
CA THR A 97 10.39 11.87 8.91
C THR A 97 8.91 11.61 9.14
N VAL A 98 8.50 11.44 10.40
CA VAL A 98 7.09 11.27 10.79
C VAL A 98 6.27 12.49 10.36
N ASP A 99 6.81 13.70 10.50
CA ASP A 99 6.13 14.93 10.11
C ASP A 99 5.85 14.96 8.61
N GLU A 100 6.80 14.52 7.79
CA GLU A 100 6.61 14.36 6.35
C GLU A 100 5.50 13.35 6.03
N ILE A 101 5.42 12.23 6.76
CA ILE A 101 4.36 11.24 6.56
C ILE A 101 2.99 11.84 6.93
N LEU A 102 2.90 12.60 8.02
CA LEU A 102 1.68 13.29 8.43
C LEU A 102 1.20 14.28 7.37
N GLU A 103 2.11 15.09 6.82
CA GLU A 103 1.79 16.08 5.79
C GLU A 103 1.39 15.45 4.44
N GLN A 104 1.99 14.32 4.09
CA GLN A 104 1.83 13.68 2.78
C GLN A 104 0.76 12.58 2.75
N THR A 105 0.10 12.27 3.87
CA THR A 105 -0.98 11.29 3.96
C THR A 105 -2.34 12.01 4.04
N GLY A 106 -3.22 11.74 3.09
CA GLY A 106 -4.54 12.39 3.03
C GLY A 106 -5.59 11.78 3.96
N PHE A 107 -5.28 10.74 4.73
CA PHE A 107 -6.16 10.11 5.70
C PHE A 107 -5.55 10.10 7.10
N GLU A 108 -6.40 9.94 8.12
CA GLU A 108 -5.97 9.83 9.51
C GLU A 108 -5.43 8.43 9.81
N PHE A 109 -4.35 8.33 10.57
CA PHE A 109 -3.74 7.09 11.02
C PHE A 109 -3.22 7.25 12.45
N LEU A 110 -2.95 6.12 13.09
CA LEU A 110 -2.43 6.09 14.46
C LEU A 110 -0.91 6.19 14.47
N LEU A 111 -0.40 6.83 15.50
CA LEU A 111 1.01 6.78 15.87
C LEU A 111 1.16 5.88 17.11
N PRO A 112 2.14 4.97 17.17
CA PRO A 112 2.38 4.16 18.36
C PRO A 112 2.91 5.02 19.51
N ASP A 113 2.44 4.76 20.74
CA ASP A 113 2.89 5.48 21.95
C ASP A 113 4.40 5.33 22.20
N SER A 114 5.00 4.25 21.75
CA SER A 114 6.43 3.96 21.86
C SER A 114 7.33 4.78 20.92
N GLY A 115 6.72 5.62 20.07
CA GLY A 115 7.41 6.30 18.98
C GLY A 115 7.55 5.41 17.73
N VAL A 116 7.83 6.05 16.61
CA VAL A 116 7.95 5.38 15.29
C VAL A 116 9.43 5.13 14.98
N PRO A 117 9.87 3.87 14.84
CA PRO A 117 11.25 3.56 14.48
C PRO A 117 11.53 3.82 13.00
N GLU A 118 12.80 3.92 12.64
CA GLU A 118 13.25 3.83 11.26
C GLU A 118 13.13 2.39 10.77
N THR A 119 12.74 2.21 9.50
CA THR A 119 12.66 0.89 8.87
C THR A 119 14.06 0.28 8.75
N GLU A 120 14.21 -0.96 9.22
CA GLU A 120 15.47 -1.68 9.10
C GLU A 120 15.89 -1.83 7.62
N THR A 121 17.13 -1.52 7.35
CA THR A 121 17.71 -1.73 6.02
C THR A 121 18.02 -3.20 5.79
N PRO A 122 17.83 -3.72 4.55
CA PRO A 122 18.21 -5.09 4.22
C PRO A 122 19.71 -5.32 4.45
N ASP A 123 20.06 -6.50 4.89
CA ASP A 123 21.46 -6.91 5.02
C ASP A 123 22.16 -7.06 3.64
N ASP A 124 23.49 -7.16 3.66
CA ASP A 124 24.30 -7.27 2.44
C ASP A 124 23.95 -8.49 1.59
N ALA A 125 23.56 -9.60 2.20
CA ALA A 125 23.17 -10.82 1.48
C ALA A 125 21.85 -10.59 0.72
N THR A 126 20.86 -9.99 1.36
CA THR A 126 19.58 -9.61 0.75
C THR A 126 19.79 -8.57 -0.36
N LEU A 127 20.62 -7.54 -0.12
CA LEU A 127 20.93 -6.52 -1.13
C LEU A 127 21.63 -7.13 -2.35
N LYS A 128 22.49 -8.11 -2.17
CA LYS A 128 23.16 -8.82 -3.27
C LYS A 128 22.14 -9.56 -4.16
N VAL A 129 21.18 -10.24 -3.56
CA VAL A 129 20.11 -10.91 -4.30
C VAL A 129 19.24 -9.90 -5.06
N ILE A 130 18.78 -8.84 -4.37
CA ILE A 130 17.94 -7.80 -4.97
C ILE A 130 18.64 -7.12 -6.16
N ARG A 131 19.92 -6.71 -5.98
CA ARG A 131 20.69 -6.00 -7.01
C ARG A 131 21.24 -6.90 -8.11
N GLY A 132 21.26 -8.20 -7.89
CA GLY A 132 21.74 -9.20 -8.85
C GLY A 132 20.60 -9.92 -9.55
N GLU A 133 20.16 -11.03 -8.99
CA GLU A 133 19.17 -11.93 -9.61
C GLU A 133 17.81 -11.26 -9.83
N VAL A 134 17.26 -10.62 -8.79
CA VAL A 134 15.94 -9.94 -8.87
C VAL A 134 15.97 -8.80 -9.87
N ALA A 135 17.03 -7.98 -9.85
CA ALA A 135 17.15 -6.86 -10.77
C ALA A 135 17.22 -7.33 -12.23
N ARG A 136 17.94 -8.41 -12.52
CA ARG A 136 18.00 -9.02 -13.85
C ARG A 136 16.63 -9.54 -14.30
N GLU A 137 15.94 -10.31 -13.47
CA GLU A 137 14.60 -10.85 -13.82
C GLU A 137 13.56 -9.74 -14.03
N ILE A 138 13.62 -8.69 -13.20
CA ILE A 138 12.74 -7.53 -13.37
C ILE A 138 13.04 -6.80 -14.70
N SER A 139 14.31 -6.73 -15.11
CA SER A 139 14.70 -6.06 -16.36
C SER A 139 14.08 -6.70 -17.61
N GLU A 140 13.85 -8.00 -17.58
CA GLU A 140 13.21 -8.74 -18.68
C GLU A 140 11.74 -8.35 -18.87
N ILE A 141 11.03 -7.98 -17.79
CA ILE A 141 9.60 -7.68 -17.80
C ILE A 141 9.34 -6.17 -17.76
N TYR A 142 10.14 -5.44 -16.97
CA TYR A 142 9.99 -4.01 -16.73
C TYR A 142 11.32 -3.25 -16.95
N PRO A 143 11.84 -3.20 -18.18
CA PRO A 143 13.18 -2.64 -18.45
C PRO A 143 13.33 -1.18 -18.00
N SER A 144 12.33 -0.33 -18.25
CA SER A 144 12.38 1.08 -17.83
C SER A 144 12.38 1.27 -16.30
N PHE A 145 11.72 0.38 -15.57
CA PHE A 145 11.76 0.37 -14.11
C PHE A 145 13.13 -0.10 -13.60
N ALA A 146 13.66 -1.18 -14.17
CA ALA A 146 14.95 -1.74 -13.79
C ALA A 146 16.09 -0.75 -14.04
N SER A 147 16.10 -0.08 -15.19
CA SER A 147 17.09 0.95 -15.50
C SER A 147 17.05 2.09 -14.47
N ARG A 148 15.85 2.58 -14.13
CA ARG A 148 15.70 3.67 -13.16
C ARG A 148 16.10 3.28 -11.73
N VAL A 149 15.75 2.07 -11.28
CA VAL A 149 15.89 1.65 -9.87
C VAL A 149 17.21 0.96 -9.61
N PHE A 150 17.68 0.14 -10.56
CA PHE A 150 18.89 -0.68 -10.39
C PHE A 150 20.06 -0.21 -11.26
N GLY A 151 19.87 0.75 -12.16
CA GLY A 151 20.90 1.20 -13.09
C GLY A 151 21.30 0.16 -14.13
N ILE A 152 20.40 -0.78 -14.47
CA ILE A 152 20.65 -1.84 -15.47
C ILE A 152 20.14 -1.34 -16.83
N GLU A 153 20.98 -1.45 -17.88
CA GLU A 153 20.64 -1.18 -19.27
C GLU A 153 20.06 -2.42 -19.98
#